data_e0ff95983006b6a14c3256fc88d46504
#
_entry.id   e0ff95983006b6a14c3256fc88d46504
#
_cell.length_a   1.000
_cell.length_b   1.000
_cell.length_c   1.000
_cell.angle_alpha   90.00
_cell.angle_beta   90.00
_cell.angle_gamma   90.00
#
_symmetry.space_group_name_H-M   'P 1'
#
loop_
_entity.id
_entity.type
_entity.pdbx_description
1 polymer ?
#
loop_
_entity_poly.entity_id
_entity_poly.type
_entity_poly.pdbx_seq_one_letter_code
_entity_poly.pdbx_strand_id
1 'polypeptide(L)'
;MLWDFNTEFESETDDADVLTVRFARLLGLDEIVAVLAEDDVRGAVGFALLSLRPAIWFDGPVSQLEELYVVPDLRDRGIGTQVLDLCRTLVRDLGSPEMHINVDEVDADTRRFYERHGFRNIEEGTDYRMLCYIGPTSEAPVTS
;
A
#
# COMPACT_ATOMS: atom_id res chain seq x y z
N MET A 1 -14.97 1.30 2.23
CA MET A 1 -13.70 1.46 2.97
C MET A 1 -12.65 2.22 2.16
N LEU A 2 -12.32 1.86 0.94
CA LEU A 2 -11.36 2.61 0.10
C LEU A 2 -11.84 4.05 -0.18
N TRP A 3 -13.13 4.23 -0.46
CA TRP A 3 -13.70 5.56 -0.64
C TRP A 3 -13.56 6.42 0.62
N ASP A 4 -13.83 5.82 1.80
CA ASP A 4 -13.69 6.52 3.09
C ASP A 4 -12.24 6.96 3.34
N PHE A 5 -11.27 6.11 2.99
CA PHE A 5 -9.86 6.43 3.11
C PHE A 5 -9.52 7.70 2.29
N ASN A 6 -9.88 7.72 1.02
CA ASN A 6 -9.59 8.85 0.14
C ASN A 6 -10.29 10.13 0.59
N THR A 7 -11.52 10.01 1.08
CA THR A 7 -12.29 11.14 1.59
C THR A 7 -11.63 11.72 2.84
N GLU A 8 -11.14 10.86 3.75
CA GLU A 8 -10.46 11.28 4.97
C GLU A 8 -9.21 12.12 4.68
N PHE A 9 -8.47 11.77 3.65
CA PHE A 9 -7.24 12.48 3.28
C PHE A 9 -7.50 13.61 2.27
N GLU A 10 -8.75 13.97 2.02
CA GLU A 10 -9.16 15.02 1.08
C GLU A 10 -8.59 14.82 -0.33
N SER A 11 -8.34 13.57 -0.70
CA SER A 11 -7.83 13.20 -2.01
C SER A 11 -8.94 13.21 -3.05
N GLU A 12 -8.60 13.51 -4.31
CA GLU A 12 -9.51 13.24 -5.40
C GLU A 12 -9.83 11.75 -5.42
N THR A 13 -11.11 11.44 -5.44
CA THR A 13 -11.57 10.05 -5.48
C THR A 13 -12.77 9.92 -6.40
N ASP A 14 -12.82 8.79 -7.10
CA ASP A 14 -14.01 8.43 -7.87
C ASP A 14 -15.16 8.11 -6.90
N ASP A 15 -16.37 8.14 -7.42
CA ASP A 15 -17.51 7.78 -6.60
C ASP A 15 -17.43 6.31 -6.13
N ALA A 16 -18.14 5.98 -5.04
CA ALA A 16 -18.06 4.67 -4.40
C ALA A 16 -18.41 3.51 -5.34
N ASP A 17 -19.33 3.69 -6.29
CA ASP A 17 -19.72 2.63 -7.21
C ASP A 17 -18.59 2.30 -8.19
N VAL A 18 -17.90 3.32 -8.69
CA VAL A 18 -16.75 3.15 -9.59
C VAL A 18 -15.60 2.43 -8.86
N LEU A 19 -15.30 2.85 -7.64
CA LEU A 19 -14.27 2.19 -6.82
C LEU A 19 -14.63 0.75 -6.51
N THR A 20 -15.90 0.45 -6.23
CA THR A 20 -16.38 -0.91 -5.99
C THR A 20 -16.13 -1.82 -7.19
N VAL A 21 -16.43 -1.36 -8.40
CA VAL A 21 -16.19 -2.12 -9.63
C VAL A 21 -14.69 -2.36 -9.84
N ARG A 22 -13.87 -1.34 -9.68
CA ARG A 22 -12.41 -1.46 -9.82
C ARG A 22 -11.83 -2.44 -8.80
N PHE A 23 -12.24 -2.34 -7.55
CA PHE A 23 -11.75 -3.20 -6.47
C PHE A 23 -12.13 -4.67 -6.73
N ALA A 24 -13.38 -4.92 -7.12
CA ALA A 24 -13.83 -6.27 -7.46
C ALA A 24 -13.02 -6.88 -8.61
N ARG A 25 -12.70 -6.09 -9.64
CA ARG A 25 -11.86 -6.54 -10.75
C ARG A 25 -10.46 -6.90 -10.26
N LEU A 26 -9.85 -6.05 -9.42
CA LEU A 26 -8.50 -6.30 -8.90
C LEU A 26 -8.44 -7.57 -8.06
N LEU A 27 -9.43 -7.83 -7.23
CA LEU A 27 -9.48 -9.03 -6.38
C LEU A 27 -9.56 -10.34 -7.19
N GLY A 28 -9.96 -10.27 -8.45
CA GLY A 28 -9.97 -11.43 -9.34
C GLY A 28 -8.63 -11.76 -9.98
N LEU A 29 -7.59 -10.97 -9.74
CA LEU A 29 -6.27 -11.18 -10.33
C LEU A 29 -5.36 -11.94 -9.38
N ASP A 30 -4.60 -12.92 -9.90
CA ASP A 30 -3.66 -13.72 -9.11
C ASP A 30 -2.52 -12.89 -8.51
N GLU A 31 -2.18 -11.76 -9.14
CA GLU A 31 -1.11 -10.87 -8.69
C GLU A 31 -1.55 -9.92 -7.57
N ILE A 32 -2.79 -10.01 -7.12
CA ILE A 32 -3.34 -9.14 -6.09
C ILE A 32 -3.59 -9.95 -4.82
N VAL A 33 -3.11 -9.41 -3.70
CA VAL A 33 -3.35 -9.96 -2.37
C VAL A 33 -4.10 -8.91 -1.56
N ALA A 34 -5.20 -9.32 -0.94
CA ALA A 34 -5.97 -8.45 -0.07
C ALA A 34 -6.06 -9.05 1.33
N VAL A 35 -5.93 -8.18 2.33
CA VAL A 35 -6.07 -8.53 3.74
C VAL A 35 -7.17 -7.68 4.34
N LEU A 36 -8.07 -8.31 5.08
CA LEU A 36 -9.16 -7.61 5.75
C LEU A 36 -9.03 -7.82 7.26
N ALA A 37 -9.06 -6.72 8.01
CA ALA A 37 -9.14 -6.76 9.47
C ALA A 37 -10.61 -6.64 9.87
N GLU A 38 -11.08 -7.58 10.66
CA GLU A 38 -12.48 -7.61 11.13
C GLU A 38 -12.54 -7.59 12.65
N ASP A 39 -13.49 -6.84 13.16
CA ASP A 39 -13.87 -6.79 14.57
C ASP A 39 -15.17 -7.57 14.74
N ASP A 40 -15.30 -8.34 15.81
CA ASP A 40 -16.47 -9.19 16.06
C ASP A 40 -17.78 -8.40 16.14
N VAL A 41 -17.71 -7.13 16.54
CA VAL A 41 -18.91 -6.29 16.72
C VAL A 41 -19.11 -5.35 15.53
N ARG A 42 -18.03 -4.75 15.02
CA ARG A 42 -18.09 -3.70 14.01
C ARG A 42 -17.98 -4.21 12.57
N GLY A 43 -17.51 -5.44 12.38
CA GLY A 43 -17.21 -5.97 11.06
C GLY A 43 -15.86 -5.46 10.56
N ALA A 44 -15.77 -5.08 9.29
CA ALA A 44 -14.51 -4.63 8.67
C ALA A 44 -14.03 -3.31 9.28
N VAL A 45 -12.82 -3.30 9.83
CA VAL A 45 -12.20 -2.13 10.48
C VAL A 45 -10.90 -1.70 9.83
N GLY A 46 -10.37 -2.49 8.92
CA GLY A 46 -9.14 -2.17 8.20
C GLY A 46 -8.93 -3.09 7.02
N PHE A 47 -8.05 -2.69 6.12
CA PHE A 47 -7.67 -3.55 4.99
C PHE A 47 -6.28 -3.18 4.48
N ALA A 48 -5.68 -4.11 3.75
CA ALA A 48 -4.50 -3.86 2.94
C ALA A 48 -4.67 -4.46 1.57
N LEU A 49 -4.10 -3.83 0.58
CA LEU A 49 -4.07 -4.30 -0.79
C LEU A 49 -2.63 -4.31 -1.26
N LEU A 50 -2.18 -5.45 -1.80
CA LEU A 50 -0.83 -5.61 -2.32
C LEU A 50 -0.90 -6.10 -3.75
N SER A 51 0.05 -5.68 -4.57
CA SER A 51 0.29 -6.24 -5.88
C SER A 51 1.62 -6.97 -5.90
N LEU A 52 1.70 -8.04 -6.70
CA LEU A 52 2.92 -8.79 -6.96
C LEU A 52 3.34 -8.52 -8.40
N ARG A 53 4.60 -8.16 -8.61
CA ARG A 53 5.11 -7.90 -9.96
C ARG A 53 6.41 -8.68 -10.18
N PRO A 54 6.63 -9.20 -11.39
CA PRO A 54 7.91 -9.80 -11.73
C PRO A 54 9.04 -8.79 -11.60
N ALA A 55 10.19 -9.26 -11.13
CA ALA A 55 11.39 -8.43 -11.01
C ALA A 55 12.60 -9.21 -11.51
N ILE A 56 13.42 -8.56 -12.32
CA ILE A 56 14.60 -9.24 -12.91
C ILE A 56 15.72 -9.47 -11.90
N TRP A 57 15.68 -8.78 -10.76
CA TRP A 57 16.72 -8.84 -9.74
C TRP A 57 16.52 -9.94 -8.71
N PHE A 58 15.37 -10.61 -8.71
CA PHE A 58 15.00 -11.63 -7.74
C PHE A 58 14.39 -12.84 -8.44
N ASP A 59 14.48 -14.01 -7.81
CA ASP A 59 13.83 -15.23 -8.31
C ASP A 59 12.30 -15.18 -8.14
N GLY A 60 11.83 -14.44 -7.15
CA GLY A 60 10.40 -14.25 -6.90
C GLY A 60 9.94 -12.83 -7.23
N PRO A 61 8.64 -12.56 -7.12
CA PRO A 61 8.09 -11.24 -7.40
C PRO A 61 8.44 -10.24 -6.30
N VAL A 62 8.51 -8.95 -6.66
CA VAL A 62 8.49 -7.86 -5.69
C VAL A 62 7.04 -7.55 -5.35
N SER A 63 6.74 -7.33 -4.08
CA SER A 63 5.41 -6.89 -3.66
C SER A 63 5.37 -5.37 -3.51
N GLN A 64 4.21 -4.80 -3.82
CA GLN A 64 3.92 -3.38 -3.61
C GLN A 64 2.74 -3.27 -2.66
N LEU A 65 2.91 -2.61 -1.54
CA LEU A 65 1.79 -2.28 -0.67
C LEU A 65 1.08 -1.07 -1.29
N GLU A 66 -0.08 -1.33 -1.88
CA GLU A 66 -0.86 -0.32 -2.59
C GLU A 66 -1.69 0.51 -1.63
N GLU A 67 -2.31 -0.14 -0.65
CA GLU A 67 -3.18 0.49 0.33
C GLU A 67 -3.04 -0.20 1.69
N LEU A 68 -3.04 0.59 2.76
CA LEU A 68 -3.18 0.12 4.13
C LEU A 68 -4.05 1.13 4.88
N TYR A 69 -5.17 0.68 5.39
CA TYR A 69 -6.15 1.54 6.05
C TYR A 69 -6.69 0.89 7.30
N VAL A 70 -6.81 1.66 8.35
CA VAL A 70 -7.52 1.31 9.59
C VAL A 70 -8.49 2.46 9.89
N VAL A 71 -9.71 2.13 10.29
CA VAL A 71 -10.70 3.16 10.64
C VAL A 71 -10.14 4.09 11.71
N PRO A 72 -10.39 5.42 11.63
CA PRO A 72 -9.68 6.41 12.44
C PRO A 72 -9.74 6.19 13.94
N ASP A 73 -10.90 5.81 14.48
CA ASP A 73 -11.10 5.64 15.91
C ASP A 73 -10.46 4.36 16.49
N LEU A 74 -9.93 3.50 15.63
CA LEU A 74 -9.21 2.29 16.04
C LEU A 74 -7.71 2.37 15.73
N ARG A 75 -7.21 3.52 15.32
CA ARG A 75 -5.78 3.74 15.10
C ARG A 75 -5.03 3.78 16.43
N ASP A 76 -3.71 3.59 16.37
CA ASP A 76 -2.80 3.55 17.52
C ASP A 76 -3.12 2.42 18.52
N ARG A 77 -3.78 1.35 18.05
CA ARG A 77 -4.10 0.16 18.84
C ARG A 77 -3.42 -1.11 18.33
N GLY A 78 -2.45 -0.96 17.43
CA GLY A 78 -1.70 -2.09 16.89
C GLY A 78 -2.36 -2.84 15.74
N ILE A 79 -3.53 -2.44 15.27
CA ILE A 79 -4.22 -3.09 14.15
C ILE A 79 -3.42 -2.96 12.86
N GLY A 80 -2.91 -1.76 12.56
CA GLY A 80 -2.06 -1.53 11.38
C GLY A 80 -0.81 -2.39 11.40
N THR A 81 -0.18 -2.56 12.56
CA THR A 81 0.98 -3.45 12.73
C THR A 81 0.63 -4.90 12.45
N GLN A 82 -0.50 -5.38 12.98
CA GLN A 82 -0.95 -6.75 12.75
C GLN A 82 -1.25 -7.01 11.27
N VAL A 83 -1.91 -6.05 10.61
CA VAL A 83 -2.20 -6.16 9.17
C VAL A 83 -0.90 -6.17 8.36
N LEU A 84 0.03 -5.27 8.66
CA LEU A 84 1.32 -5.21 7.97
C LEU A 84 2.14 -6.50 8.16
N ASP A 85 2.18 -7.04 9.38
CA ASP A 85 2.89 -8.29 9.68
C ASP A 85 2.29 -9.46 8.91
N LEU A 86 0.97 -9.53 8.82
CA LEU A 86 0.30 -10.55 8.02
C LEU A 86 0.61 -10.38 6.53
N CYS A 87 0.61 -9.15 6.02
CA CYS A 87 0.98 -8.87 4.64
C CYS A 87 2.39 -9.37 4.34
N ARG A 88 3.35 -9.10 5.21
CA ARG A 88 4.73 -9.57 5.05
C ARG A 88 4.81 -11.10 4.98
N THR A 89 4.10 -11.77 5.87
CA THR A 89 4.07 -13.24 5.90
C THR A 89 3.48 -13.79 4.61
N LEU A 90 2.34 -13.26 4.17
CA LEU A 90 1.67 -13.75 2.96
C LEU A 90 2.52 -13.59 1.71
N VAL A 91 3.11 -12.41 1.50
CA VAL A 91 3.93 -12.18 0.29
C VAL A 91 5.26 -12.93 0.35
N ARG A 92 5.82 -13.12 1.54
CA ARG A 92 7.02 -13.95 1.72
C ARG A 92 6.72 -15.39 1.32
N ASP A 93 5.59 -15.93 1.74
CA ASP A 93 5.17 -17.30 1.39
C ASP A 93 4.91 -17.44 -0.11
N LEU A 94 4.58 -16.35 -0.80
CA LEU A 94 4.44 -16.31 -2.26
C LEU A 94 5.77 -16.07 -2.99
N GLY A 95 6.87 -16.02 -2.25
CA GLY A 95 8.21 -15.89 -2.83
C GLY A 95 8.71 -14.47 -2.97
N SER A 96 8.01 -13.47 -2.43
CA SER A 96 8.44 -12.08 -2.49
C SER A 96 9.52 -11.79 -1.46
N PRO A 97 10.74 -11.43 -1.88
CA PRO A 97 11.82 -11.11 -0.95
C PRO A 97 11.78 -9.67 -0.44
N GLU A 98 11.05 -8.79 -1.11
CA GLU A 98 11.08 -7.36 -0.83
C GLU A 98 9.71 -6.73 -1.08
N MET A 99 9.33 -5.82 -0.20
CA MET A 99 8.08 -5.06 -0.31
C MET A 99 8.40 -3.57 -0.48
N HIS A 100 7.76 -2.95 -1.45
CA HIS A 100 7.85 -1.52 -1.70
C HIS A 100 6.58 -0.80 -1.24
N ILE A 101 6.76 0.41 -0.75
CA ILE A 101 5.67 1.27 -0.28
C ILE A 101 5.96 2.69 -0.75
N ASN A 102 4.98 3.34 -1.36
CA ASN A 102 5.08 4.74 -1.73
C ASN A 102 4.35 5.59 -0.69
N VAL A 103 5.03 6.60 -0.17
CA VAL A 103 4.49 7.52 0.83
C VAL A 103 4.89 8.94 0.43
N ASP A 104 3.94 9.86 0.51
CA ASP A 104 4.24 11.28 0.29
C ASP A 104 5.12 11.82 1.40
N GLU A 105 6.12 12.61 1.04
CA GLU A 105 7.09 13.16 2.01
C GLU A 105 6.42 13.92 3.15
N VAL A 106 5.31 14.60 2.85
CA VAL A 106 4.59 15.43 3.84
C VAL A 106 3.77 14.60 4.83
N ASP A 107 3.51 13.33 4.54
CA ASP A 107 2.76 12.45 5.43
C ASP A 107 3.71 11.86 6.50
N ALA A 108 4.09 12.71 7.44
CA ALA A 108 5.10 12.39 8.44
C ALA A 108 4.69 11.25 9.38
N ASP A 109 3.42 11.13 9.72
CA ASP A 109 2.93 10.09 10.62
C ASP A 109 3.00 8.71 9.96
N THR A 110 2.59 8.63 8.69
CA THR A 110 2.68 7.39 7.91
C THR A 110 4.14 6.99 7.69
N ARG A 111 5.02 7.95 7.41
CA ARG A 111 6.45 7.70 7.28
C ARG A 111 7.03 7.11 8.56
N ARG A 112 6.72 7.69 9.72
CA ARG A 112 7.16 7.16 11.01
C ARG A 112 6.66 5.75 11.26
N PHE A 113 5.41 5.47 10.89
CA PHE A 113 4.85 4.13 11.02
C PHE A 113 5.68 3.10 10.24
N TYR A 114 5.95 3.35 8.96
CA TYR A 114 6.74 2.42 8.16
C TYR A 114 8.20 2.33 8.61
N GLU A 115 8.80 3.44 9.00
CA GLU A 115 10.18 3.45 9.49
C GLU A 115 10.32 2.62 10.78
N ARG A 116 9.36 2.67 11.69
CA ARG A 116 9.33 1.81 12.88
C ARG A 116 9.26 0.32 12.53
N HIS A 117 8.72 -0.01 11.38
CA HIS A 117 8.59 -1.39 10.92
C HIS A 117 9.73 -1.83 9.99
N GLY A 118 10.81 -1.04 9.93
CA GLY A 118 12.02 -1.41 9.20
C GLY A 118 12.03 -1.01 7.73
N PHE A 119 11.04 -0.25 7.28
CA PHE A 119 11.06 0.32 5.92
C PHE A 119 11.87 1.62 5.92
N ARG A 120 12.57 1.87 4.82
CA ARG A 120 13.40 3.07 4.67
C ARG A 120 13.53 3.43 3.19
N ASN A 121 13.83 4.69 2.94
CA ASN A 121 14.10 5.18 1.60
C ASN A 121 15.58 5.57 1.37
N ILE A 122 16.45 5.19 2.32
CA ILE A 122 17.91 5.33 2.21
C ILE A 122 18.47 3.92 2.28
N GLU A 123 19.15 3.49 1.21
CA GLU A 123 19.79 2.18 1.17
C GLU A 123 21.01 2.16 2.09
N GLU A 124 21.21 1.01 2.76
CA GLU A 124 22.35 0.85 3.67
C GLU A 124 23.68 1.11 2.97
N GLY A 125 24.52 1.91 3.61
CA GLY A 125 25.81 2.30 3.05
C GLY A 125 25.77 3.51 2.13
N THR A 126 24.59 4.12 1.93
CA THR A 126 24.43 5.34 1.13
C THR A 126 23.88 6.48 1.97
N ASP A 127 23.98 7.71 1.48
CA ASP A 127 23.45 8.91 2.13
C ASP A 127 22.38 9.61 1.30
N TYR A 128 21.91 8.99 0.21
CA TYR A 128 20.90 9.56 -0.66
C TYR A 128 19.59 8.76 -0.55
N ARG A 129 18.48 9.44 -0.86
CA ARG A 129 17.15 8.86 -0.80
C ARG A 129 16.77 8.21 -2.13
N MET A 130 16.03 7.12 -2.06
CA MET A 130 15.32 6.58 -3.20
C MET A 130 14.10 7.45 -3.48
N LEU A 131 13.88 7.82 -4.73
CA LEU A 131 12.76 8.66 -5.14
C LEU A 131 11.87 7.91 -6.12
N CYS A 132 10.57 8.20 -6.05
CA CYS A 132 9.60 7.69 -7.00
C CYS A 132 9.28 8.77 -8.04
N TYR A 133 9.40 8.43 -9.32
CA TYR A 133 9.02 9.31 -10.42
C TYR A 133 7.76 8.78 -11.06
N ILE A 134 6.81 9.66 -11.33
CA ILE A 134 5.56 9.32 -11.99
C ILE A 134 5.36 10.24 -13.20
N GLY A 135 4.72 9.73 -14.22
CA GLY A 135 4.41 10.51 -15.41
C GLY A 135 3.36 9.81 -16.25
N PRO A 136 2.70 10.53 -17.16
CA PRO A 136 1.73 9.92 -18.06
C PRO A 136 2.40 9.01 -19.08
N THR A 137 1.68 8.02 -19.57
CA THR A 137 2.16 7.15 -20.64
C THR A 137 1.85 7.71 -22.04
N SER A 138 0.96 8.68 -22.13
CA SER A 138 0.76 9.47 -23.35
C SER A 138 1.85 10.53 -23.45
N GLU A 139 2.13 11.04 -24.67
CA GLU A 139 3.08 12.12 -24.82
C GLU A 139 2.64 13.34 -23.99
N ALA A 140 3.49 13.72 -23.02
CA ALA A 140 3.28 14.94 -22.29
C ALA A 140 3.55 16.13 -23.23
N PRO A 141 2.79 17.25 -23.10
CA PRO A 141 3.16 18.47 -23.81
C PRO A 141 4.59 18.83 -23.47
N VAL A 142 5.39 19.16 -24.48
CA VAL A 142 6.76 19.62 -24.24
C VAL A 142 6.66 21.00 -23.59
N THR A 143 6.90 21.05 -22.29
CA THR A 143 7.08 22.31 -21.58
C THR A 143 8.56 22.62 -21.55
N SER A 144 8.91 23.68 -22.22
CA SER A 144 10.28 24.22 -22.15
C SER A 144 10.51 24.98 -20.85
#